data_b4449e0234cf94e6c4639688a694538f
#
_entry.id   b4449e0234cf94e6c4639688a694538f
#
_cell.length_a   1.000
_cell.length_b   1.000
_cell.length_c   1.000
_cell.angle_alpha   90.00
_cell.angle_beta   90.00
_cell.angle_gamma   90.00
#
_symmetry.space_group_name_H-M   'P 1'
#
loop_
_entity.id
_entity.type
_entity.pdbx_description
1 polymer ?
#
loop_
_entity_poly.entity_id
_entity_poly.type
_entity_poly.pdbx_seq_one_letter_code
_entity_poly.pdbx_strand_id
1 'polypeptide(L)'
;AVSAAVVVNSNIRSPVRLPSRTVRVLKKPVFELTTTAAETALCRGDQAQATAIAAAFSEAVAEASAALGVVVTTLYWTQHRAVRGERTRMISHLLDGAPTLREELHLPDGHTLTFAIHPRAFFQPNTLQAEVIYGMVVDAADLRGQPATRVLDLYCGTGTIGLALSPYATEVVGIELQPNAVENARQNAVHNAVENIVFHCGDVGKVLEAEGLGAPDDRVVVDPPRAGLNPQALELIGQMGIARLVYVSCNPRSLARDVAALRAYGLKAISVQPVDQFPHTMHVESVAVLERV
;
A
#
# COMPACT_ATOMS: atom_id res chain seq x y z
N ALA A 1 0.83 -23.21 -1.80
CA ALA A 1 -0.31 -22.85 -0.95
C ALA A 1 -1.36 -22.14 -1.80
N VAL A 2 -2.62 -22.39 -1.55
CA VAL A 2 -3.74 -21.70 -2.19
C VAL A 2 -4.48 -20.95 -1.10
N SER A 3 -4.65 -19.66 -1.27
CA SER A 3 -5.48 -18.85 -0.40
C SER A 3 -6.65 -18.26 -1.17
N ALA A 4 -7.81 -18.25 -0.56
CA ALA A 4 -8.96 -17.51 -1.08
C ALA A 4 -9.14 -16.25 -0.21
N ALA A 5 -9.16 -15.09 -0.84
CA ALA A 5 -9.43 -13.83 -0.17
C ALA A 5 -10.90 -13.44 -0.40
N VAL A 6 -11.65 -13.31 0.68
CA VAL A 6 -13.02 -12.78 0.67
C VAL A 6 -12.96 -11.35 1.18
N VAL A 7 -13.37 -10.41 0.36
CA VAL A 7 -13.46 -9.01 0.76
C VAL A 7 -14.93 -8.68 1.02
N VAL A 8 -15.24 -8.28 2.24
CA VAL A 8 -16.60 -7.96 2.71
C VAL A 8 -16.70 -6.45 2.98
N ASN A 9 -17.81 -5.82 2.63
CA ASN A 9 -18.03 -4.40 2.87
C ASN A 9 -18.06 -4.05 4.38
N SER A 10 -17.35 -3.00 4.78
CA SER A 10 -17.02 -2.64 6.17
C SER A 10 -18.13 -2.02 7.01
N ASN A 11 -19.36 -1.95 6.53
CA ASN A 11 -20.48 -1.34 7.26
C ASN A 11 -21.09 -2.21 8.37
N ILE A 12 -20.44 -3.31 8.77
CA ILE A 12 -20.93 -4.20 9.82
C ILE A 12 -20.51 -3.69 11.19
N ARG A 13 -21.47 -3.19 11.97
CA ARG A 13 -21.27 -2.67 13.32
C ARG A 13 -21.20 -3.74 14.43
N SER A 14 -21.15 -5.04 14.13
CA SER A 14 -21.17 -6.11 15.13
C SER A 14 -20.14 -7.20 14.87
N PRO A 15 -19.44 -7.72 15.90
CA PRO A 15 -18.54 -8.85 15.76
C PRO A 15 -19.35 -10.14 15.56
N VAL A 16 -19.15 -10.80 14.43
CA VAL A 16 -19.76 -12.09 14.12
C VAL A 16 -18.86 -13.21 14.64
N ARG A 17 -19.35 -14.07 15.55
CA ARG A 17 -18.68 -15.32 15.92
C ARG A 17 -19.07 -16.41 14.94
N LEU A 18 -18.10 -16.93 14.20
CA LEU A 18 -18.24 -18.14 13.38
C LEU A 18 -17.82 -19.38 14.16
N PRO A 19 -18.52 -20.54 13.97
CA PRO A 19 -18.13 -21.80 14.63
C PRO A 19 -16.81 -22.33 14.08
N SER A 20 -15.87 -22.55 14.98
CA SER A 20 -14.64 -23.33 14.98
C SER A 20 -13.98 -23.74 13.65
N ARG A 21 -13.61 -22.79 12.82
CA ARG A 21 -12.43 -22.88 11.93
C ARG A 21 -11.85 -21.49 11.87
N THR A 22 -10.54 -21.33 12.06
CA THR A 22 -9.87 -20.08 12.30
C THR A 22 -10.06 -19.12 11.11
N VAL A 23 -11.03 -18.22 11.24
CA VAL A 23 -11.21 -17.09 10.36
C VAL A 23 -10.51 -15.91 11.03
N ARG A 24 -9.37 -15.45 10.50
CA ARG A 24 -8.78 -14.20 10.92
C ARG A 24 -9.59 -13.06 10.31
N VAL A 25 -10.41 -12.41 11.11
CA VAL A 25 -11.05 -11.15 10.76
C VAL A 25 -10.00 -10.05 10.92
N LEU A 26 -9.40 -9.61 9.83
CA LEU A 26 -8.69 -8.35 9.80
C LEU A 26 -9.73 -7.23 9.78
N LYS A 27 -9.45 -6.06 10.37
CA LYS A 27 -10.38 -4.91 10.49
C LYS A 27 -10.85 -4.29 9.16
N LYS A 28 -10.32 -4.73 8.02
CA LYS A 28 -11.00 -4.78 6.71
C LYS A 28 -11.42 -6.22 6.53
N PRO A 29 -12.64 -6.50 6.10
CA PRO A 29 -13.09 -7.87 5.98
C PRO A 29 -12.47 -8.55 4.76
N VAL A 30 -11.18 -8.80 4.84
CA VAL A 30 -10.48 -9.76 3.99
C VAL A 30 -10.43 -11.05 4.79
N PHE A 31 -11.24 -12.02 4.39
CA PHE A 31 -11.19 -13.37 4.94
C PHE A 31 -10.23 -14.19 4.09
N GLU A 32 -9.18 -14.71 4.68
CA GLU A 32 -8.30 -15.66 4.03
C GLU A 32 -8.67 -17.08 4.50
N LEU A 33 -9.20 -17.88 3.60
CA LEU A 33 -9.53 -19.29 3.81
C LEU A 33 -8.51 -20.14 3.05
N THR A 34 -7.71 -20.90 3.77
CA THR A 34 -6.81 -21.87 3.18
C THR A 34 -7.54 -23.22 3.09
N THR A 35 -7.74 -23.74 1.88
CA THR A 35 -8.36 -25.05 1.69
C THR A 35 -7.31 -26.07 1.25
N THR A 36 -7.01 -27.04 2.12
CA THR A 36 -6.03 -28.11 1.85
C THR A 36 -6.43 -28.97 0.64
N ALA A 37 -7.73 -29.08 0.36
CA ALA A 37 -8.24 -29.82 -0.80
C ALA A 37 -7.89 -29.13 -2.11
N ALA A 38 -8.06 -27.81 -2.20
CA ALA A 38 -7.69 -27.02 -3.38
C ALA A 38 -6.18 -27.05 -3.63
N GLU A 39 -5.37 -26.97 -2.56
CA GLU A 39 -3.92 -27.11 -2.63
C GLU A 39 -3.52 -28.46 -3.23
N THR A 40 -4.15 -29.55 -2.78
CA THR A 40 -3.84 -30.90 -3.25
C THR A 40 -4.19 -31.08 -4.73
N ALA A 41 -5.34 -30.60 -5.17
CA ALA A 41 -5.77 -30.67 -6.57
C ALA A 41 -4.81 -29.92 -7.50
N LEU A 42 -4.43 -28.70 -7.13
CA LEU A 42 -3.51 -27.89 -7.93
C LEU A 42 -2.08 -28.43 -7.97
N CYS A 43 -1.58 -29.00 -6.87
CA CYS A 43 -0.27 -29.66 -6.84
C CYS A 43 -0.21 -30.88 -7.75
N ARG A 44 -1.37 -31.53 -8.03
CA ARG A 44 -1.49 -32.67 -8.97
C ARG A 44 -1.73 -32.21 -10.40
N GLY A 45 -1.90 -30.93 -10.67
CA GLY A 45 -2.21 -30.39 -12.00
C GLY A 45 -3.66 -30.64 -12.46
N ASP A 46 -4.55 -30.99 -11.53
CA ASP A 46 -5.96 -31.24 -11.84
C ASP A 46 -6.74 -29.91 -11.82
N GLN A 47 -6.77 -29.26 -12.97
CA GLN A 47 -7.46 -27.97 -13.16
C GLN A 47 -8.98 -28.10 -13.01
N ALA A 48 -9.57 -29.25 -13.44
CA ALA A 48 -11.01 -29.46 -13.34
C ALA A 48 -11.44 -29.56 -11.87
N GLN A 49 -10.70 -30.32 -11.06
CA GLN A 49 -10.96 -30.46 -9.65
C GLN A 49 -10.75 -29.12 -8.92
N ALA A 50 -9.72 -28.34 -9.29
CA ALA A 50 -9.46 -27.01 -8.73
C ALA A 50 -10.62 -26.04 -9.02
N THR A 51 -11.16 -26.06 -10.25
CA THR A 51 -12.32 -25.25 -10.63
C THR A 51 -13.59 -25.67 -9.88
N ALA A 52 -13.84 -26.96 -9.70
CA ALA A 52 -14.97 -27.44 -8.92
C ALA A 52 -14.90 -27.04 -7.45
N ILE A 53 -13.72 -27.08 -6.85
CA ILE A 53 -13.49 -26.60 -5.46
C ILE A 53 -13.73 -25.10 -5.36
N ALA A 54 -13.26 -24.30 -6.33
CA ALA A 54 -13.48 -22.86 -6.36
C ALA A 54 -14.97 -22.51 -6.47
N ALA A 55 -15.73 -23.24 -7.29
CA ALA A 55 -17.17 -23.07 -7.42
C ALA A 55 -17.91 -23.42 -6.12
N ALA A 56 -17.62 -24.57 -5.52
CA ALA A 56 -18.21 -24.98 -4.24
C ALA A 56 -17.86 -24.00 -3.09
N PHE A 57 -16.66 -23.45 -3.12
CA PHE A 57 -16.26 -22.41 -2.16
C PHE A 57 -17.04 -21.11 -2.36
N SER A 58 -17.23 -20.67 -3.60
CA SER A 58 -18.04 -19.47 -3.92
C SER A 58 -19.48 -19.62 -3.44
N GLU A 59 -20.08 -20.78 -3.67
CA GLU A 59 -21.43 -21.10 -3.21
C GLU A 59 -21.53 -21.08 -1.67
N ALA A 60 -20.59 -21.72 -0.97
CA ALA A 60 -20.56 -21.74 0.49
C ALA A 60 -20.37 -20.33 1.08
N VAL A 61 -19.59 -19.45 0.42
CA VAL A 61 -19.44 -18.05 0.82
C VAL A 61 -20.73 -17.28 0.60
N ALA A 62 -21.43 -17.50 -0.52
CA ALA A 62 -22.72 -16.86 -0.81
C ALA A 62 -23.79 -17.26 0.22
N GLU A 63 -23.90 -18.55 0.57
CA GLU A 63 -24.82 -19.04 1.60
C GLU A 63 -24.51 -18.45 2.97
N ALA A 64 -23.23 -18.47 3.38
CA ALA A 64 -22.80 -17.92 4.67
C ALA A 64 -23.05 -16.42 4.76
N SER A 65 -22.78 -15.67 3.68
CA SER A 65 -23.00 -14.24 3.65
C SER A 65 -24.49 -13.88 3.73
N ALA A 66 -25.34 -14.63 3.04
CA ALA A 66 -26.79 -14.47 3.11
C ALA A 66 -27.32 -14.77 4.52
N ALA A 67 -26.86 -15.85 5.17
CA ALA A 67 -27.24 -16.22 6.52
C ALA A 67 -26.82 -15.19 7.59
N LEU A 68 -25.72 -14.48 7.34
CA LEU A 68 -25.16 -13.48 8.26
C LEU A 68 -25.60 -12.05 7.92
N GLY A 69 -26.36 -11.83 6.85
CA GLY A 69 -26.72 -10.49 6.38
C GLY A 69 -25.51 -9.66 5.93
N VAL A 70 -24.45 -10.32 5.46
CA VAL A 70 -23.19 -9.71 5.02
C VAL A 70 -23.17 -9.64 3.50
N VAL A 71 -22.75 -8.51 2.94
CA VAL A 71 -22.55 -8.38 1.49
C VAL A 71 -21.08 -8.64 1.15
N VAL A 72 -20.81 -9.67 0.38
CA VAL A 72 -19.49 -9.91 -0.22
C VAL A 72 -19.40 -9.09 -1.51
N THR A 73 -18.50 -8.11 -1.54
CA THR A 73 -18.34 -7.21 -2.70
C THR A 73 -17.34 -7.75 -3.69
N THR A 74 -16.41 -8.59 -3.24
CA THR A 74 -15.32 -9.12 -4.08
C THR A 74 -14.86 -10.45 -3.52
N LEU A 75 -14.80 -11.47 -4.35
CA LEU A 75 -14.30 -12.79 -4.00
C LEU A 75 -13.22 -13.22 -4.98
N TYR A 76 -12.02 -13.44 -4.46
CA TYR A 76 -10.88 -13.92 -5.25
C TYR A 76 -10.35 -15.25 -4.75
N TRP A 77 -9.90 -16.05 -5.70
CA TRP A 77 -9.05 -17.20 -5.46
C TRP A 77 -7.64 -16.92 -5.97
N THR A 78 -6.65 -16.97 -5.08
CA THR A 78 -5.26 -16.72 -5.44
C THR A 78 -4.42 -17.98 -5.26
N GLN A 79 -3.78 -18.40 -6.34
CA GLN A 79 -2.84 -19.52 -6.38
C GLN A 79 -1.42 -19.02 -6.12
N HIS A 80 -0.75 -19.57 -5.13
CA HIS A 80 0.69 -19.36 -4.88
C HIS A 80 1.46 -20.53 -5.52
N ARG A 81 2.09 -20.28 -6.65
CA ARG A 81 2.92 -21.28 -7.33
C ARG A 81 4.38 -21.04 -7.02
N ALA A 82 4.92 -21.81 -6.08
CA ALA A 82 6.35 -21.82 -5.75
C ALA A 82 7.02 -23.01 -6.43
N VAL A 83 8.00 -22.75 -7.27
CA VAL A 83 8.85 -23.76 -7.91
C VAL A 83 10.28 -23.51 -7.44
N ARG A 84 11.00 -24.57 -7.06
CA ARG A 84 12.39 -24.45 -6.60
C ARG A 84 13.26 -23.82 -7.69
N GLY A 85 13.92 -22.70 -7.38
CA GLY A 85 14.76 -21.95 -8.33
C GLY A 85 14.02 -20.89 -9.16
N GLU A 86 12.69 -20.78 -9.03
CA GLU A 86 11.89 -19.73 -9.67
C GLU A 86 11.31 -18.75 -8.64
N ARG A 87 10.97 -17.55 -9.12
CA ARG A 87 10.18 -16.61 -8.29
C ARG A 87 8.77 -17.17 -8.09
N THR A 88 8.28 -17.13 -6.86
CA THR A 88 6.88 -17.47 -6.56
C THR A 88 5.93 -16.64 -7.41
N ARG A 89 5.06 -17.30 -8.14
CA ARG A 89 4.01 -16.64 -8.94
C ARG A 89 2.71 -16.67 -8.18
N MET A 90 2.03 -15.54 -8.13
CA MET A 90 0.68 -15.42 -7.62
C MET A 90 -0.27 -15.21 -8.80
N ILE A 91 -1.26 -16.07 -8.94
CA ILE A 91 -2.28 -15.97 -9.99
C ILE A 91 -3.63 -15.83 -9.29
N SER A 92 -4.27 -14.68 -9.47
CA SER A 92 -5.56 -14.37 -8.84
C SER A 92 -6.68 -14.50 -9.87
N HIS A 93 -7.73 -15.22 -9.50
CA HIS A 93 -8.94 -15.41 -10.28
C HIS A 93 -10.11 -14.77 -9.54
N LEU A 94 -10.81 -13.85 -10.19
CA LEU A 94 -12.07 -13.31 -9.68
C LEU A 94 -13.12 -14.41 -9.76
N LEU A 95 -13.71 -14.77 -8.63
CA LEU A 95 -14.79 -15.76 -8.56
C LEU A 95 -16.16 -15.09 -8.59
N ASP A 96 -16.31 -13.95 -7.89
CA ASP A 96 -17.55 -13.21 -7.82
C ASP A 96 -17.31 -11.75 -7.46
N GLY A 97 -18.24 -10.86 -7.83
CA GLY A 97 -18.28 -9.46 -7.47
C GLY A 97 -17.36 -8.55 -8.31
N ALA A 98 -16.97 -7.41 -7.73
CA ALA A 98 -16.16 -6.42 -8.42
C ALA A 98 -14.68 -6.81 -8.47
N PRO A 99 -13.92 -6.44 -9.53
CA PRO A 99 -12.50 -6.77 -9.64
C PRO A 99 -11.61 -6.00 -8.65
N THR A 100 -12.12 -4.94 -8.06
CA THR A 100 -11.41 -4.11 -7.08
C THR A 100 -12.30 -3.76 -5.91
N LEU A 101 -11.69 -3.56 -4.74
CA LEU A 101 -12.35 -2.96 -3.60
C LEU A 101 -12.31 -1.44 -3.74
N ARG A 102 -13.45 -0.78 -3.60
CA ARG A 102 -13.50 0.69 -3.50
C ARG A 102 -13.31 1.13 -2.06
N GLU A 103 -12.43 2.09 -1.85
CA GLU A 103 -12.18 2.73 -0.57
C GLU A 103 -12.11 4.25 -0.76
N GLU A 104 -12.54 5.00 0.25
CA GLU A 104 -12.47 6.47 0.27
C GLU A 104 -11.58 6.91 1.43
N LEU A 105 -10.74 7.91 1.18
CA LEU A 105 -9.94 8.60 2.19
C LEU A 105 -10.40 10.05 2.28
N HIS A 106 -10.77 10.47 3.48
CA HIS A 106 -11.16 11.85 3.78
C HIS A 106 -9.99 12.57 4.42
N LEU A 107 -9.32 13.42 3.67
CA LEU A 107 -8.17 14.16 4.17
C LEU A 107 -8.62 15.32 5.06
N PRO A 108 -7.79 15.73 6.04
CA PRO A 108 -8.13 16.80 6.99
C PRO A 108 -8.41 18.17 6.34
N ASP A 109 -7.92 18.40 5.13
CA ASP A 109 -8.13 19.60 4.32
C ASP A 109 -9.48 19.63 3.57
N GLY A 110 -10.30 18.58 3.72
CA GLY A 110 -11.60 18.42 3.09
C GLY A 110 -11.58 17.69 1.73
N HIS A 111 -10.41 17.37 1.18
CA HIS A 111 -10.33 16.55 -0.02
C HIS A 111 -10.71 15.10 0.25
N THR A 112 -11.45 14.50 -0.67
CA THR A 112 -11.76 13.07 -0.65
C THR A 112 -11.10 12.39 -1.85
N LEU A 113 -10.32 11.36 -1.57
CA LEU A 113 -9.71 10.51 -2.59
C LEU A 113 -10.41 9.17 -2.63
N THR A 114 -10.74 8.69 -3.83
CA THR A 114 -11.34 7.37 -4.05
C THR A 114 -10.31 6.43 -4.66
N PHE A 115 -10.20 5.23 -4.10
CA PHE A 115 -9.26 4.22 -4.55
C PHE A 115 -9.98 2.97 -5.02
N ALA A 116 -9.56 2.45 -6.17
CA ALA A 116 -9.86 1.11 -6.62
C ALA A 116 -8.68 0.22 -6.24
N ILE A 117 -8.83 -0.64 -5.23
CA ILE A 117 -7.75 -1.44 -4.67
C ILE A 117 -7.81 -2.85 -5.25
N HIS A 118 -6.78 -3.22 -6.01
CA HIS A 118 -6.63 -4.59 -6.48
C HIS A 118 -6.25 -5.53 -5.31
N PRO A 119 -6.72 -6.77 -5.24
CA PRO A 119 -6.46 -7.69 -4.12
C PRO A 119 -4.98 -7.96 -3.84
N ARG A 120 -4.11 -7.71 -4.80
CA ARG A 120 -2.65 -7.83 -4.67
C ARG A 120 -1.94 -6.51 -4.38
N ALA A 121 -2.66 -5.41 -4.37
CA ALA A 121 -2.10 -4.11 -4.02
C ALA A 121 -2.10 -3.92 -2.50
N PHE A 122 -1.02 -3.35 -1.98
CA PHE A 122 -1.00 -2.94 -0.58
C PHE A 122 -1.85 -1.67 -0.43
N PHE A 123 -2.68 -1.66 0.58
CA PHE A 123 -3.41 -0.48 1.03
C PHE A 123 -3.48 -0.50 2.55
N GLN A 124 -3.39 0.65 3.20
CA GLN A 124 -3.40 0.74 4.67
C GLN A 124 -4.70 0.17 5.25
N PRO A 125 -4.63 -0.85 6.12
CA PRO A 125 -5.81 -1.59 6.57
C PRO A 125 -6.70 -0.81 7.55
N ASN A 126 -6.16 0.19 8.23
CA ASN A 126 -6.89 1.10 9.11
C ASN A 126 -7.06 2.44 8.42
N THR A 127 -8.13 2.59 7.66
CA THR A 127 -8.41 3.75 6.82
C THR A 127 -8.42 5.06 7.61
N LEU A 128 -9.05 5.08 8.81
CA LEU A 128 -9.11 6.27 9.65
C LEU A 128 -7.72 6.74 10.11
N GLN A 129 -6.83 5.80 10.45
CA GLN A 129 -5.46 6.17 10.82
C GLN A 129 -4.60 6.49 9.59
N ALA A 130 -4.91 5.89 8.44
CA ALA A 130 -4.26 6.25 7.19
C ALA A 130 -4.56 7.71 6.80
N GLU A 131 -5.79 8.19 6.98
CA GLU A 131 -6.18 9.59 6.80
C GLU A 131 -5.35 10.52 7.69
N VAL A 132 -5.13 10.13 8.95
CA VAL A 132 -4.27 10.88 9.89
C VAL A 132 -2.83 10.91 9.40
N ILE A 133 -2.27 9.76 8.98
CA ILE A 133 -0.89 9.68 8.47
C ILE A 133 -0.73 10.56 7.25
N TYR A 134 -1.64 10.46 6.27
CA TYR A 134 -1.54 11.24 5.03
C TYR A 134 -1.74 12.75 5.28
N GLY A 135 -2.63 13.13 6.20
CA GLY A 135 -2.74 14.52 6.68
C GLY A 135 -1.43 15.04 7.27
N MET A 136 -0.79 14.24 8.13
CA MET A 136 0.53 14.58 8.68
C MET A 136 1.61 14.69 7.60
N VAL A 137 1.59 13.82 6.58
CA VAL A 137 2.54 13.88 5.46
C VAL A 137 2.34 15.15 4.65
N VAL A 138 1.09 15.53 4.36
CA VAL A 138 0.77 16.79 3.66
C VAL A 138 1.28 17.99 4.44
N ASP A 139 1.04 18.05 5.75
CA ASP A 139 1.53 19.13 6.60
C ASP A 139 3.07 19.11 6.70
N ALA A 140 3.67 17.94 6.85
CA ALA A 140 5.10 17.75 6.95
C ALA A 140 5.85 18.11 5.66
N ALA A 141 5.25 17.91 4.50
CA ALA A 141 5.85 18.27 3.21
C ALA A 141 6.01 19.78 3.03
N ASP A 142 5.23 20.59 3.79
CA ASP A 142 5.31 22.06 3.82
C ASP A 142 5.23 22.67 2.42
N LEU A 143 4.20 22.26 1.67
CA LEU A 143 3.98 22.71 0.28
C LEU A 143 3.03 23.91 0.18
N ARG A 144 2.24 24.17 1.23
CA ARG A 144 1.23 25.24 1.20
C ARG A 144 1.88 26.62 1.13
N GLY A 145 1.53 27.37 0.08
CA GLY A 145 2.08 28.72 -0.14
C GLY A 145 3.53 28.73 -0.67
N GLN A 146 4.08 27.58 -1.00
CA GLN A 146 5.38 27.49 -1.65
C GLN A 146 5.25 27.74 -3.16
N PRO A 147 6.27 28.31 -3.82
CA PRO A 147 6.33 28.35 -5.28
C PRO A 147 6.38 26.93 -5.85
N ALA A 148 6.14 26.83 -7.14
CA ALA A 148 6.16 25.58 -7.90
C ALA A 148 7.20 24.59 -7.40
N THR A 149 6.72 23.51 -6.80
CA THR A 149 7.57 22.48 -6.19
C THR A 149 7.19 21.11 -6.76
N ARG A 150 8.19 20.35 -7.19
CA ARG A 150 8.01 18.95 -7.54
C ARG A 150 8.12 18.09 -6.28
N VAL A 151 7.27 17.06 -6.21
CA VAL A 151 7.31 16.05 -5.14
C VAL A 151 7.74 14.70 -5.70
N LEU A 152 8.71 14.06 -5.05
CA LEU A 152 9.09 12.68 -5.32
C LEU A 152 8.46 11.79 -4.23
N ASP A 153 7.51 10.94 -4.61
CA ASP A 153 6.87 9.93 -3.77
C ASP A 153 7.55 8.58 -4.01
N LEU A 154 8.53 8.26 -3.17
CA LEU A 154 9.37 7.08 -3.33
C LEU A 154 8.80 5.90 -2.54
N TYR A 155 8.71 4.74 -3.19
CA TYR A 155 7.97 3.55 -2.74
C TYR A 155 6.46 3.81 -2.68
N CYS A 156 5.93 4.47 -3.72
CA CYS A 156 4.59 5.07 -3.71
C CYS A 156 3.42 4.06 -3.65
N GLY A 157 3.66 2.76 -3.81
CA GLY A 157 2.63 1.74 -3.78
C GLY A 157 1.49 2.01 -4.77
N THR A 158 0.28 2.16 -4.27
CA THR A 158 -0.93 2.51 -5.05
C THR A 158 -1.11 4.01 -5.28
N GLY A 159 -0.08 4.81 -4.98
CA GLY A 159 -0.05 6.25 -5.21
C GLY A 159 -0.76 7.09 -4.14
N THR A 160 -1.07 6.53 -2.98
CA THR A 160 -1.89 7.20 -1.95
C THR A 160 -1.28 8.50 -1.45
N ILE A 161 0.02 8.51 -1.14
CA ILE A 161 0.72 9.70 -0.65
C ILE A 161 0.84 10.73 -1.77
N GLY A 162 1.29 10.32 -2.95
CA GLY A 162 1.43 11.21 -4.10
C GLY A 162 0.12 11.89 -4.48
N LEU A 163 -0.99 11.13 -4.47
CA LEU A 163 -2.33 11.68 -4.74
C LEU A 163 -2.78 12.68 -3.66
N ALA A 164 -2.46 12.41 -2.39
CA ALA A 164 -2.75 13.34 -1.30
C ALA A 164 -1.94 14.64 -1.39
N LEU A 165 -0.74 14.60 -1.97
CA LEU A 165 0.15 15.75 -2.14
C LEU A 165 -0.12 16.52 -3.45
N SER A 166 -0.77 15.89 -4.43
CA SER A 166 -0.97 16.47 -5.77
C SER A 166 -1.65 17.83 -5.80
N PRO A 167 -2.62 18.17 -4.90
CA PRO A 167 -3.23 19.50 -4.89
C PRO A 167 -2.27 20.63 -4.51
N TYR A 168 -1.13 20.30 -3.89
CA TYR A 168 -0.16 21.27 -3.36
C TYR A 168 1.15 21.29 -4.15
N ALA A 169 1.32 20.42 -5.15
CA ALA A 169 2.52 20.32 -5.96
C ALA A 169 2.26 20.74 -7.40
N THR A 170 3.28 21.22 -8.11
CA THR A 170 3.19 21.41 -9.57
C THR A 170 3.30 20.10 -10.31
N GLU A 171 4.09 19.19 -9.80
CA GLU A 171 4.32 17.86 -10.35
C GLU A 171 4.56 16.88 -9.21
N VAL A 172 4.01 15.69 -9.33
CA VAL A 172 4.32 14.56 -8.45
C VAL A 172 4.91 13.43 -9.28
N VAL A 173 6.03 12.86 -8.82
CA VAL A 173 6.67 11.71 -9.46
C VAL A 173 6.67 10.56 -8.47
N GLY A 174 5.86 9.53 -8.73
CA GLY A 174 5.80 8.31 -7.93
C GLY A 174 6.73 7.23 -8.48
N ILE A 175 7.48 6.56 -7.61
CA ILE A 175 8.35 5.44 -7.98
C ILE A 175 7.99 4.22 -7.15
N GLU A 176 7.68 3.11 -7.83
CA GLU A 176 7.30 1.84 -7.18
C GLU A 176 7.87 0.65 -7.96
N LEU A 177 8.36 -0.35 -7.24
CA LEU A 177 8.98 -1.54 -7.82
C LEU A 177 7.96 -2.50 -8.45
N GLN A 178 6.75 -2.58 -7.89
CA GLN A 178 5.75 -3.58 -8.27
C GLN A 178 4.88 -3.09 -9.44
N PRO A 179 4.95 -3.72 -10.64
CA PRO A 179 4.20 -3.26 -11.80
C PRO A 179 2.68 -3.16 -11.58
N ASN A 180 2.11 -4.09 -10.80
CA ASN A 180 0.68 -4.08 -10.50
C ASN A 180 0.29 -2.91 -9.59
N ALA A 181 1.15 -2.50 -8.66
CA ALA A 181 0.91 -1.34 -7.82
C ALA A 181 1.00 -0.05 -8.63
N VAL A 182 1.99 0.06 -9.54
CA VAL A 182 2.11 1.19 -10.46
C VAL A 182 0.89 1.32 -11.37
N GLU A 183 0.42 0.21 -11.93
CA GLU A 183 -0.80 0.23 -12.76
C GLU A 183 -2.02 0.67 -11.95
N ASN A 184 -2.14 0.18 -10.71
CA ASN A 184 -3.21 0.58 -9.82
C ASN A 184 -3.09 2.08 -9.43
N ALA A 185 -1.87 2.59 -9.21
CA ALA A 185 -1.63 4.01 -8.95
C ALA A 185 -2.07 4.91 -10.11
N ARG A 186 -1.76 4.50 -11.35
CA ARG A 186 -2.22 5.21 -12.56
C ARG A 186 -3.74 5.25 -12.68
N GLN A 187 -4.40 4.12 -12.43
CA GLN A 187 -5.87 4.04 -12.41
C GLN A 187 -6.48 4.92 -11.31
N ASN A 188 -5.87 4.95 -10.14
CA ASN A 188 -6.30 5.80 -9.04
C ASN A 188 -6.11 7.30 -9.36
N ALA A 189 -5.04 7.68 -10.05
CA ALA A 189 -4.86 9.06 -10.53
C ALA A 189 -5.97 9.49 -11.50
N VAL A 190 -6.27 8.65 -12.48
CA VAL A 190 -7.38 8.88 -13.41
C VAL A 190 -8.72 8.98 -12.68
N HIS A 191 -8.96 8.10 -11.72
CA HIS A 191 -10.20 8.04 -10.95
C HIS A 191 -10.45 9.29 -10.12
N ASN A 192 -9.37 9.92 -9.64
CA ASN A 192 -9.41 11.17 -8.86
C ASN A 192 -9.19 12.42 -9.74
N ALA A 193 -9.16 12.29 -11.06
CA ALA A 193 -8.92 13.39 -12.00
C ALA A 193 -7.61 14.17 -11.70
N VAL A 194 -6.56 13.47 -11.23
CA VAL A 194 -5.25 14.04 -10.94
C VAL A 194 -4.38 13.90 -12.19
N GLU A 195 -3.99 15.04 -12.79
CA GLU A 195 -3.24 15.09 -14.05
C GLU A 195 -1.76 15.42 -13.86
N ASN A 196 -1.39 15.99 -12.71
CA ASN A 196 -0.02 16.42 -12.42
C ASN A 196 0.82 15.34 -11.70
N ILE A 197 0.52 14.07 -11.91
CA ILE A 197 1.25 12.94 -11.33
C ILE A 197 1.70 11.94 -12.39
N VAL A 198 2.94 11.49 -12.29
CA VAL A 198 3.54 10.47 -13.16
C VAL A 198 4.09 9.33 -12.31
N PHE A 199 3.96 8.09 -12.78
CA PHE A 199 4.44 6.90 -12.07
C PHE A 199 5.46 6.13 -12.88
N HIS A 200 6.64 5.89 -12.29
CA HIS A 200 7.72 5.04 -12.83
C HIS A 200 7.72 3.68 -12.14
N CYS A 201 7.86 2.61 -12.94
CA CYS A 201 7.96 1.25 -12.44
C CYS A 201 9.43 0.83 -12.39
N GLY A 202 9.97 0.65 -11.19
CA GLY A 202 11.35 0.20 -11.03
C GLY A 202 11.88 0.33 -9.61
N ASP A 203 13.12 -0.11 -9.42
CA ASP A 203 13.85 0.12 -8.18
C ASP A 203 14.11 1.61 -8.01
N VAL A 204 13.84 2.14 -6.81
CA VAL A 204 13.92 3.58 -6.53
C VAL A 204 15.29 4.16 -6.88
N GLY A 205 16.38 3.53 -6.46
CA GLY A 205 17.72 4.03 -6.74
C GLY A 205 18.01 4.07 -8.24
N LYS A 206 17.63 3.02 -8.98
CA LYS A 206 17.86 2.94 -10.43
C LYS A 206 17.03 3.96 -11.21
N VAL A 207 15.77 4.16 -10.81
CA VAL A 207 14.90 5.13 -11.49
C VAL A 207 15.35 6.55 -11.22
N LEU A 208 15.71 6.88 -9.98
CA LEU A 208 16.26 8.21 -9.64
C LEU A 208 17.48 8.56 -10.48
N GLU A 209 18.41 7.60 -10.65
CA GLU A 209 19.61 7.77 -11.46
C GLU A 209 19.29 7.88 -12.97
N ALA A 210 18.45 6.97 -13.49
CA ALA A 210 18.15 6.90 -14.92
C ALA A 210 17.36 8.12 -15.43
N GLU A 211 16.42 8.62 -14.63
CA GLU A 211 15.57 9.76 -14.97
C GLU A 211 16.17 11.11 -14.52
N GLY A 212 17.32 11.10 -13.84
CA GLY A 212 17.96 12.32 -13.33
C GLY A 212 17.09 13.09 -12.32
N LEU A 213 16.36 12.36 -11.49
CA LEU A 213 15.46 12.94 -10.48
C LEU A 213 16.23 13.30 -9.20
N GLY A 214 15.74 14.31 -8.50
CA GLY A 214 16.29 14.73 -7.21
C GLY A 214 17.04 16.07 -7.27
N ALA A 215 16.33 17.13 -7.66
CA ALA A 215 16.83 18.49 -7.58
C ALA A 215 16.77 19.02 -6.12
N PRO A 216 17.59 19.99 -5.72
CA PRO A 216 17.57 20.58 -4.38
C PRO A 216 16.20 21.18 -3.98
N ASP A 217 15.41 21.63 -4.96
CA ASP A 217 14.08 22.22 -4.75
C ASP A 217 12.97 21.18 -4.64
N ASP A 218 13.26 19.89 -4.90
CA ASP A 218 12.29 18.83 -4.75
C ASP A 218 11.92 18.62 -3.28
N ARG A 219 10.66 18.25 -3.04
CA ARG A 219 10.24 17.63 -1.80
C ARG A 219 10.25 16.13 -1.97
N VAL A 220 10.88 15.43 -1.05
CA VAL A 220 10.96 13.97 -1.10
C VAL A 220 10.14 13.39 0.03
N VAL A 221 9.27 12.46 -0.32
CA VAL A 221 8.53 11.64 0.64
C VAL A 221 8.91 10.18 0.38
N VAL A 222 9.18 9.43 1.44
CA VAL A 222 9.51 8.01 1.34
C VAL A 222 8.61 7.20 2.28
N ASP A 223 8.09 6.07 1.81
CA ASP A 223 7.37 5.06 2.61
C ASP A 223 7.97 3.66 2.30
N PRO A 224 9.21 3.40 2.70
CA PRO A 224 9.92 2.19 2.34
C PRO A 224 9.39 0.96 3.10
N PRO A 225 9.67 -0.26 2.62
CA PRO A 225 9.32 -1.48 3.32
C PRO A 225 10.02 -1.56 4.68
N ARG A 226 9.62 -2.53 5.52
CA ARG A 226 10.14 -2.71 6.90
C ARG A 226 11.66 -2.77 7.03
N ALA A 227 12.37 -3.09 5.95
CA ALA A 227 13.83 -3.07 5.91
C ALA A 227 14.43 -1.66 5.89
N GLY A 228 13.63 -0.62 5.58
CA GLY A 228 14.06 0.75 5.36
C GLY A 228 14.55 0.98 3.92
N LEU A 229 15.26 2.07 3.71
CA LEU A 229 15.83 2.43 2.42
C LEU A 229 16.91 1.42 2.01
N ASN A 230 16.95 1.09 0.72
CA ASN A 230 18.10 0.36 0.20
C ASN A 230 19.34 1.30 0.14
N PRO A 231 20.56 0.76 0.16
CA PRO A 231 21.79 1.58 0.23
C PRO A 231 21.93 2.58 -0.91
N GLN A 232 21.56 2.19 -2.15
CA GLN A 232 21.65 3.07 -3.31
C GLN A 232 20.64 4.23 -3.21
N ALA A 233 19.38 3.95 -2.87
CA ALA A 233 18.37 4.98 -2.69
C ALA A 233 18.75 5.95 -1.55
N LEU A 234 19.25 5.43 -0.43
CA LEU A 234 19.71 6.24 0.70
C LEU A 234 20.85 7.19 0.31
N GLU A 235 21.85 6.69 -0.43
CA GLU A 235 22.96 7.48 -0.92
C GLU A 235 22.49 8.58 -1.87
N LEU A 236 21.65 8.24 -2.86
CA LEU A 236 21.13 9.21 -3.82
C LEU A 236 20.28 10.30 -3.13
N ILE A 237 19.37 9.92 -2.25
CA ILE A 237 18.57 10.88 -1.47
C ILE A 237 19.48 11.82 -0.66
N GLY A 238 20.52 11.29 -0.04
CA GLY A 238 21.50 12.10 0.70
C GLY A 238 22.23 13.10 -0.20
N GLN A 239 22.57 12.73 -1.42
CA GLN A 239 23.30 13.54 -2.38
C GLN A 239 22.44 14.57 -3.12
N MET A 240 21.10 14.41 -3.19
CA MET A 240 20.20 15.34 -3.90
C MET A 240 20.28 16.79 -3.46
N GLY A 241 20.78 17.07 -2.27
CA GLY A 241 20.83 18.44 -1.75
C GLY A 241 19.47 19.00 -1.30
N ILE A 242 18.43 18.17 -1.24
CA ILE A 242 17.07 18.58 -0.84
C ILE A 242 17.02 19.25 0.52
N ALA A 243 16.16 20.24 0.66
CA ALA A 243 15.99 20.95 1.92
C ALA A 243 15.20 20.12 2.95
N ARG A 244 14.25 19.30 2.49
CA ARG A 244 13.33 18.56 3.38
C ARG A 244 13.00 17.18 2.82
N LEU A 245 12.99 16.17 3.72
CA LEU A 245 12.56 14.80 3.50
C LEU A 245 11.49 14.44 4.54
N VAL A 246 10.36 13.90 4.07
CA VAL A 246 9.34 13.27 4.92
C VAL A 246 9.52 11.76 4.83
N TYR A 247 9.67 11.10 5.97
CA TYR A 247 9.90 9.66 6.05
C TYR A 247 8.75 9.01 6.82
N VAL A 248 7.92 8.25 6.13
CA VAL A 248 6.90 7.36 6.73
C VAL A 248 7.55 6.01 7.00
N SER A 249 7.33 5.41 8.17
CA SER A 249 7.99 4.16 8.54
C SER A 249 7.14 3.28 9.44
N CYS A 250 6.96 2.03 9.03
CA CYS A 250 6.34 0.98 9.86
C CYS A 250 7.35 0.27 10.80
N ASN A 251 8.61 0.73 10.85
CA ASN A 251 9.66 0.13 11.68
C ASN A 251 10.62 1.17 12.26
N PRO A 252 10.47 1.54 13.54
CA PRO A 252 11.32 2.54 14.18
C PRO A 252 12.82 2.23 14.15
N ARG A 253 13.19 0.93 14.08
CA ARG A 253 14.63 0.54 14.05
C ARG A 253 15.27 0.86 12.70
N SER A 254 14.59 0.56 11.59
CA SER A 254 15.09 0.92 10.26
C SER A 254 15.07 2.45 10.08
N LEU A 255 14.04 3.14 10.55
CA LEU A 255 13.99 4.59 10.56
C LEU A 255 15.21 5.20 11.27
N ALA A 256 15.50 4.75 12.50
CA ALA A 256 16.63 5.27 13.26
C ALA A 256 17.98 5.04 12.55
N ARG A 257 18.17 3.87 11.94
CA ARG A 257 19.37 3.56 11.15
C ARG A 257 19.51 4.47 9.94
N ASP A 258 18.43 4.65 9.18
CA ASP A 258 18.44 5.43 7.94
C ASP A 258 18.61 6.93 8.24
N VAL A 259 17.96 7.46 9.29
CA VAL A 259 18.15 8.82 9.80
C VAL A 259 19.60 9.06 10.22
N ALA A 260 20.21 8.08 10.93
CA ALA A 260 21.61 8.19 11.33
C ALA A 260 22.55 8.26 10.10
N ALA A 261 22.26 7.48 9.05
CA ALA A 261 23.04 7.51 7.81
C ALA A 261 22.83 8.80 7.01
N LEU A 262 21.58 9.29 6.89
CA LEU A 262 21.24 10.54 6.19
C LEU A 262 21.85 11.78 6.86
N ARG A 263 22.15 11.69 8.16
CA ARG A 263 22.87 12.78 8.88
C ARG A 263 24.24 13.06 8.30
N ALA A 264 24.95 12.08 7.75
CA ALA A 264 26.22 12.27 7.08
C ALA A 264 26.12 13.16 5.84
N TYR A 265 24.93 13.28 5.27
CA TYR A 265 24.61 14.13 4.13
C TYR A 265 23.97 15.47 4.54
N GLY A 266 23.93 15.80 5.84
CA GLY A 266 23.38 17.04 6.37
C GLY A 266 21.87 17.01 6.65
N LEU A 267 21.18 15.88 6.43
CA LEU A 267 19.77 15.75 6.77
C LEU A 267 19.61 15.31 8.23
N LYS A 268 18.97 16.15 9.05
CA LYS A 268 18.73 15.87 10.47
C LYS A 268 17.23 15.76 10.75
N ALA A 269 16.82 14.75 11.52
CA ALA A 269 15.46 14.68 12.01
C ALA A 269 15.16 15.83 12.94
N ILE A 270 14.12 16.60 12.62
CA ILE A 270 13.61 17.72 13.42
C ILE A 270 12.33 17.32 14.17
N SER A 271 11.58 16.35 13.66
CA SER A 271 10.43 15.79 14.34
C SER A 271 10.24 14.31 13.98
N VAL A 272 9.67 13.55 14.91
CA VAL A 272 9.20 12.18 14.70
C VAL A 272 7.89 12.01 15.44
N GLN A 273 6.81 11.78 14.71
CA GLN A 273 5.48 11.58 15.26
C GLN A 273 5.05 10.12 15.09
N PRO A 274 4.88 9.36 16.18
CA PRO A 274 4.33 8.01 16.11
C PRO A 274 2.82 8.04 15.92
N VAL A 275 2.30 7.04 15.19
CA VAL A 275 0.87 6.84 14.92
C VAL A 275 0.50 5.39 15.17
N ASP A 276 -0.56 5.15 15.95
CA ASP A 276 -1.07 3.80 16.23
C ASP A 276 -1.95 3.28 15.08
N GLN A 277 -1.31 2.91 13.97
CA GLN A 277 -1.96 2.34 12.78
C GLN A 277 -2.50 0.93 13.05
N PHE A 278 -1.85 0.19 13.95
CA PHE A 278 -2.15 -1.21 14.25
C PHE A 278 -2.45 -1.43 15.73
N PRO A 279 -3.59 -0.92 16.26
CA PRO A 279 -3.94 -1.05 17.67
C PRO A 279 -3.88 -2.49 18.17
N HIS A 280 -3.44 -2.69 19.40
CA HIS A 280 -3.24 -4.00 20.05
C HIS A 280 -2.10 -4.84 19.47
N THR A 281 -1.19 -4.24 18.69
CA THR A 281 0.05 -4.87 18.23
C THR A 281 1.26 -4.07 18.69
N MET A 282 2.46 -4.62 18.50
CA MET A 282 3.72 -3.90 18.75
C MET A 282 4.16 -3.03 17.56
N HIS A 283 3.35 -2.92 16.52
CA HIS A 283 3.68 -2.18 15.32
C HIS A 283 3.22 -0.73 15.46
N VAL A 284 4.15 0.18 15.22
CA VAL A 284 3.92 1.63 15.24
C VAL A 284 4.36 2.19 13.90
N GLU A 285 3.49 2.98 13.28
CA GLU A 285 3.85 3.85 12.17
C GLU A 285 4.48 5.14 12.72
N SER A 286 5.37 5.73 11.97
CA SER A 286 6.00 6.99 12.35
C SER A 286 6.13 7.89 11.13
N VAL A 287 5.80 9.16 11.29
CA VAL A 287 6.08 10.22 10.31
C VAL A 287 7.24 11.05 10.86
N ALA A 288 8.37 11.00 10.18
CA ALA A 288 9.55 11.77 10.53
C ALA A 288 9.80 12.87 9.50
N VAL A 289 10.20 14.05 9.97
CA VAL A 289 10.64 15.15 9.11
C VAL A 289 12.14 15.34 9.31
N LEU A 290 12.87 15.31 8.21
CA LEU A 290 14.30 15.61 8.19
C LEU A 290 14.51 16.90 7.39
N GLU A 291 15.37 17.76 7.90
CA GLU A 291 15.78 18.99 7.23
C GLU A 291 17.30 19.06 7.07
N ARG A 292 17.71 19.71 6.00
CA ARG A 292 19.11 20.04 5.77
C ARG A 292 19.55 21.19 6.68
N VAL A 293 20.65 20.95 7.40
CA VAL A 293 21.23 21.88 8.38
C VAL A 293 22.67 22.21 7.99
#